data_fcc7157e9af16fb692cb6d3da764924c
#
_entry.id   fcc7157e9af16fb692cb6d3da764924c
#
_cell.length_a   1.000
_cell.length_b   1.000
_cell.length_c   1.000
_cell.angle_alpha   90.00
_cell.angle_beta   90.00
_cell.angle_gamma   90.00
#
_symmetry.space_group_name_H-M   'P 1'
#
loop_
_entity.id
_entity.type
_entity.pdbx_description
1 polymer ?
#
loop_
_entity_poly.entity_id
_entity_poly.type
_entity_poly.pdbx_seq_one_letter_code
_entity_poly.pdbx_strand_id
1 'polypeptide(L)'
;PFFLVKPVVFLPVNTPWQYNPLPYDPDGDSLSWSLGIPHDESTGNPTGIPIAGYTNPPSASGTTFSIDPLTGTISWTASVLGNFVYTVTCEEFRNGVKIGEIRRDMQFIVLPSVPTPQLLPPNNISSSYNGVPLALAVAGYPFTLNLFAMDSSVTTILAEAFGEPFLLNNPMTFLQGNTDDPFKTKLSLMWLPSINEVRENPYLVVVRLMNGTFSMDYSLY
;
A
#
# COMPACT_ATOMS: atom_id res chain seq x y z
N PRO A 1 -10.25 5.96 -11.63
CA PRO A 1 -9.55 5.04 -10.73
C PRO A 1 -10.52 4.23 -9.87
N PHE A 2 -10.06 3.12 -9.31
CA PHE A 2 -10.79 2.31 -8.33
C PHE A 2 -9.84 1.64 -7.33
N PHE A 3 -10.39 1.13 -6.21
CA PHE A 3 -9.62 0.52 -5.15
C PHE A 3 -9.66 -1.01 -5.24
N LEU A 4 -8.51 -1.67 -5.11
CA LEU A 4 -8.37 -3.13 -5.21
C LEU A 4 -8.55 -3.86 -3.87
N VAL A 5 -8.62 -3.15 -2.74
CA VAL A 5 -8.67 -3.74 -1.39
C VAL A 5 -9.90 -3.33 -0.59
N LYS A 6 -10.21 -4.11 0.46
CA LYS A 6 -11.33 -3.84 1.37
C LYS A 6 -11.05 -2.59 2.23
N PRO A 7 -12.11 -1.85 2.66
CA PRO A 7 -11.96 -0.61 3.43
C PRO A 7 -11.73 -0.81 4.93
N VAL A 8 -11.59 -2.03 5.42
CA VAL A 8 -11.39 -2.33 6.84
C VAL A 8 -10.08 -3.07 7.03
N VAL A 9 -9.25 -2.59 7.93
CA VAL A 9 -7.91 -3.13 8.20
C VAL A 9 -7.64 -3.19 9.71
N PHE A 10 -6.95 -4.24 10.14
CA PHE A 10 -6.50 -4.44 11.52
C PHE A 10 -5.03 -4.10 11.64
N LEU A 11 -4.66 -3.37 12.69
CA LEU A 11 -3.27 -3.01 12.97
C LEU A 11 -2.96 -3.02 14.47
N PRO A 12 -1.68 -3.24 14.84
CA PRO A 12 -1.26 -3.25 16.24
C PRO A 12 -1.04 -1.84 16.78
N VAL A 13 -1.39 -1.61 18.05
CA VAL A 13 -1.08 -0.36 18.75
C VAL A 13 0.43 -0.20 18.97
N ASN A 14 0.92 1.05 18.98
CA ASN A 14 2.32 1.43 19.24
C ASN A 14 3.36 0.76 18.31
N THR A 15 2.94 0.31 17.14
CA THR A 15 3.82 -0.30 16.14
C THR A 15 3.77 0.53 14.86
N PRO A 16 4.92 0.93 14.27
CA PRO A 16 4.95 1.55 12.96
C PRO A 16 4.27 0.64 11.93
N TRP A 17 3.35 1.20 11.17
CA TRP A 17 2.52 0.42 10.28
C TRP A 17 2.28 1.18 8.97
N GLN A 18 2.22 0.42 7.88
CA GLN A 18 1.95 0.94 6.54
C GLN A 18 0.84 0.14 5.86
N TYR A 19 0.02 0.86 5.10
CA TYR A 19 -1.07 0.31 4.32
C TYR A 19 -1.25 1.09 3.03
N ASN A 20 -1.46 0.39 1.93
CA ASN A 20 -1.77 1.01 0.65
C ASN A 20 -3.18 0.58 0.20
N PRO A 21 -4.12 1.52 -0.03
CA PRO A 21 -5.46 1.20 -0.52
C PRO A 21 -5.49 0.68 -1.94
N LEU A 22 -4.34 0.60 -2.62
CA LEU A 22 -4.15 0.04 -3.96
C LEU A 22 -5.08 0.67 -4.99
N PRO A 23 -4.83 1.92 -5.34
CA PRO A 23 -5.51 2.55 -6.44
C PRO A 23 -5.05 1.98 -7.76
N TYR A 24 -5.96 1.88 -8.69
CA TYR A 24 -5.67 1.52 -10.07
C TYR A 24 -6.44 2.42 -11.01
N ASP A 25 -5.73 2.95 -11.98
CA ASP A 25 -6.33 3.69 -13.09
C ASP A 25 -6.05 2.95 -14.41
N PRO A 26 -7.08 2.40 -15.09
CA PRO A 26 -6.89 1.62 -16.32
C PRO A 26 -6.48 2.49 -17.51
N ASP A 27 -6.72 3.79 -17.47
CA ASP A 27 -6.37 4.72 -18.54
C ASP A 27 -4.93 5.24 -18.42
N GLY A 28 -4.28 4.98 -17.26
CA GLY A 28 -2.90 5.38 -16.98
C GLY A 28 -2.75 6.86 -16.61
N ASP A 29 -3.82 7.49 -16.14
CA ASP A 29 -3.80 8.86 -15.66
C ASP A 29 -2.98 8.98 -14.35
N SER A 30 -2.44 10.16 -14.11
CA SER A 30 -1.69 10.44 -12.87
C SER A 30 -2.64 10.56 -11.70
N LEU A 31 -2.30 9.89 -10.58
CA LEU A 31 -3.08 9.93 -9.35
C LEU A 31 -2.37 10.75 -8.27
N SER A 32 -3.15 11.50 -7.51
CA SER A 32 -2.66 12.22 -6.32
C SER A 32 -3.55 11.93 -5.12
N TRP A 33 -2.93 11.76 -3.97
CA TRP A 33 -3.57 11.25 -2.75
C TRP A 33 -3.56 12.25 -1.63
N SER A 34 -4.66 12.33 -0.90
CA SER A 34 -4.76 13.13 0.31
C SER A 34 -5.70 12.49 1.34
N LEU A 35 -5.56 12.91 2.61
CA LEU A 35 -6.50 12.59 3.67
C LEU A 35 -7.66 13.60 3.60
N GLY A 36 -8.88 13.08 3.66
CA GLY A 36 -10.11 13.87 3.71
C GLY A 36 -10.78 13.82 5.08
N ILE A 37 -11.88 14.57 5.19
CA ILE A 37 -12.79 14.50 6.36
C ILE A 37 -13.88 13.51 6.02
N PRO A 38 -14.16 12.48 6.88
CA PRO A 38 -15.32 11.60 6.70
C PRO A 38 -16.62 12.39 6.67
N HIS A 39 -17.58 11.89 5.90
CA HIS A 39 -18.89 12.52 5.79
C HIS A 39 -19.96 11.72 6.55
N ASP A 40 -20.91 12.44 7.12
CA ASP A 40 -22.12 11.88 7.72
C ASP A 40 -23.26 11.90 6.68
N GLU A 41 -23.77 10.73 6.35
CA GLU A 41 -24.89 10.57 5.39
C GLU A 41 -26.26 10.67 6.06
N SER A 42 -26.35 10.82 7.38
CA SER A 42 -27.59 10.86 8.15
C SER A 42 -28.54 12.02 7.78
N THR A 43 -28.02 13.00 7.03
CA THR A 43 -28.76 14.21 6.63
C THR A 43 -29.59 14.04 5.36
N GLY A 44 -29.59 12.87 4.71
CA GLY A 44 -30.26 12.64 3.43
C GLY A 44 -29.59 13.34 2.22
N ASN A 45 -28.44 13.94 2.41
CA ASN A 45 -27.62 14.46 1.32
C ASN A 45 -26.80 13.30 0.71
N PRO A 46 -26.96 12.98 -0.57
CA PRO A 46 -26.25 11.84 -1.20
C PRO A 46 -24.73 11.97 -1.22
N THR A 47 -24.17 13.17 -1.01
CA THR A 47 -22.73 13.38 -0.87
C THR A 47 -22.27 13.45 0.58
N GLY A 48 -23.21 13.35 1.54
CA GLY A 48 -22.95 13.53 2.96
C GLY A 48 -22.53 14.96 3.34
N ILE A 49 -22.34 15.20 4.62
CA ILE A 49 -21.82 16.46 5.17
C ILE A 49 -20.53 16.14 5.93
N PRO A 50 -19.44 16.92 5.75
CA PRO A 50 -18.22 16.74 6.53
C PRO A 50 -18.50 16.71 8.03
N ILE A 51 -17.97 15.73 8.74
CA ILE A 51 -18.14 15.60 10.21
C ILE A 51 -17.46 16.78 10.88
N ALA A 52 -18.26 17.62 11.54
CA ALA A 52 -17.76 18.80 12.24
C ALA A 52 -16.83 18.40 13.40
N GLY A 53 -15.68 19.08 13.51
CA GLY A 53 -14.70 18.81 14.56
C GLY A 53 -13.93 17.49 14.39
N TYR A 54 -13.98 16.85 13.22
CA TYR A 54 -13.18 15.67 12.92
C TYR A 54 -11.68 15.97 13.09
N THR A 55 -10.97 15.05 13.69
CA THR A 55 -9.51 15.06 13.77
C THR A 55 -8.99 13.71 13.29
N ASN A 56 -7.81 13.71 12.69
CA ASN A 56 -7.15 12.47 12.31
C ASN A 56 -6.94 11.54 13.52
N PRO A 57 -6.87 10.23 13.30
CA PRO A 57 -6.60 9.25 14.34
C PRO A 57 -5.36 9.59 15.19
N PRO A 58 -5.40 9.40 16.53
CA PRO A 58 -4.30 9.79 17.42
C PRO A 58 -3.05 8.93 17.20
N SER A 59 -1.92 9.58 17.01
CA SER A 59 -0.62 8.95 16.76
C SER A 59 0.27 8.94 17.99
N ALA A 60 1.21 8.00 18.06
CA ALA A 60 2.25 7.95 19.07
C ALA A 60 3.14 9.20 19.00
N SER A 61 3.75 9.57 20.12
CA SER A 61 4.59 10.77 20.22
C SER A 61 5.70 10.76 19.15
N GLY A 62 5.86 11.88 18.46
CA GLY A 62 6.84 12.04 17.40
C GLY A 62 6.44 11.43 16.04
N THR A 63 5.22 10.90 15.92
CA THR A 63 4.69 10.36 14.65
C THR A 63 3.40 11.07 14.25
N THR A 64 3.02 10.94 12.98
CA THR A 64 1.79 11.51 12.44
C THR A 64 1.05 10.46 11.60
N PHE A 65 -0.29 10.56 11.58
CA PHE A 65 -1.11 9.86 10.61
C PHE A 65 -0.99 10.59 9.26
N SER A 66 -0.43 9.93 8.26
CA SER A 66 -0.13 10.56 6.97
C SER A 66 -0.38 9.65 5.79
N ILE A 67 -0.54 10.23 4.62
CA ILE A 67 -0.61 9.54 3.33
C ILE A 67 0.47 10.13 2.40
N ASP A 68 1.15 9.27 1.69
CA ASP A 68 2.07 9.68 0.63
C ASP A 68 1.26 10.12 -0.59
N PRO A 69 1.45 11.35 -1.11
CA PRO A 69 0.61 11.88 -2.20
C PRO A 69 0.85 11.21 -3.55
N LEU A 70 1.95 10.48 -3.73
CA LEU A 70 2.28 9.81 -4.98
C LEU A 70 1.90 8.34 -4.98
N THR A 71 2.17 7.63 -3.88
CA THR A 71 1.92 6.18 -3.79
C THR A 71 0.57 5.85 -3.18
N GLY A 72 -0.04 6.78 -2.44
CA GLY A 72 -1.23 6.52 -1.62
C GLY A 72 -0.92 5.70 -0.36
N THR A 73 0.35 5.47 -0.03
CA THR A 73 0.73 4.71 1.16
C THR A 73 0.44 5.49 2.42
N ILE A 74 -0.39 4.92 3.28
CA ILE A 74 -0.70 5.46 4.60
C ILE A 74 0.35 4.96 5.58
N SER A 75 0.91 5.87 6.36
CA SER A 75 1.85 5.57 7.45
C SER A 75 1.26 6.03 8.77
N TRP A 76 1.25 5.14 9.77
CA TRP A 76 0.70 5.42 11.08
C TRP A 76 1.34 4.59 12.18
N THR A 77 1.47 5.19 13.36
CA THR A 77 1.77 4.50 14.61
C THR A 77 0.65 4.87 15.58
N ALA A 78 -0.37 4.00 15.69
CA ALA A 78 -1.52 4.26 16.55
C ALA A 78 -1.11 4.30 18.02
N SER A 79 -1.57 5.30 18.77
CA SER A 79 -1.25 5.43 20.20
C SER A 79 -2.27 4.78 21.15
N VAL A 80 -3.48 4.48 20.66
CA VAL A 80 -4.56 3.93 21.47
C VAL A 80 -5.34 2.85 20.72
N LEU A 81 -5.93 1.93 21.47
CA LEU A 81 -6.83 0.90 20.95
C LEU A 81 -8.15 1.52 20.50
N GLY A 82 -8.82 0.95 19.52
CA GLY A 82 -10.16 1.37 19.11
C GLY A 82 -10.41 1.28 17.62
N ASN A 83 -11.55 1.85 17.23
CA ASN A 83 -11.98 1.92 15.82
C ASN A 83 -11.88 3.37 15.36
N PHE A 84 -11.18 3.58 14.25
CA PHE A 84 -10.94 4.91 13.69
C PHE A 84 -11.40 4.94 12.24
N VAL A 85 -12.23 5.93 11.92
CA VAL A 85 -12.65 6.20 10.54
C VAL A 85 -11.80 7.34 9.99
N TYR A 86 -11.42 7.23 8.75
CA TYR A 86 -10.70 8.25 7.98
C TYR A 86 -11.13 8.19 6.53
N THR A 87 -10.91 9.26 5.80
CA THR A 87 -11.20 9.33 4.37
C THR A 87 -9.93 9.46 3.57
N VAL A 88 -9.85 8.68 2.49
CA VAL A 88 -8.83 8.85 1.45
C VAL A 88 -9.49 9.50 0.25
N THR A 89 -8.87 10.54 -0.27
CA THR A 89 -9.25 11.19 -1.53
C THR A 89 -8.18 10.90 -2.57
N CYS A 90 -8.60 10.40 -3.73
CA CYS A 90 -7.75 10.19 -4.90
C CYS A 90 -8.22 11.13 -6.01
N GLU A 91 -7.35 12.00 -6.44
CA GLU A 91 -7.55 12.91 -7.57
C GLU A 91 -6.86 12.35 -8.81
N GLU A 92 -7.51 12.44 -9.94
CA GLU A 92 -7.07 11.94 -11.24
C GLU A 92 -6.73 13.10 -12.17
N PHE A 93 -5.55 13.02 -12.80
CA PHE A 93 -5.03 14.09 -13.65
C PHE A 93 -4.62 13.54 -15.01
N ARG A 94 -5.10 14.19 -16.08
CA ARG A 94 -4.68 13.94 -17.48
C ARG A 94 -3.98 15.19 -18.02
N ASN A 95 -2.72 15.02 -18.43
CA ASN A 95 -1.89 16.15 -18.90
C ASN A 95 -1.83 17.33 -17.91
N GLY A 96 -1.76 17.02 -16.61
CA GLY A 96 -1.72 18.02 -15.55
C GLY A 96 -3.05 18.70 -15.22
N VAL A 97 -4.15 18.30 -15.87
CA VAL A 97 -5.49 18.83 -15.61
C VAL A 97 -6.27 17.80 -14.78
N LYS A 98 -6.85 18.23 -13.65
CA LYS A 98 -7.74 17.37 -12.85
C LYS A 98 -8.98 17.03 -13.65
N ILE A 99 -9.24 15.73 -13.82
CA ILE A 99 -10.39 15.21 -14.58
C ILE A 99 -11.37 14.44 -13.70
N GLY A 100 -10.93 13.99 -12.51
CA GLY A 100 -11.78 13.22 -11.62
C GLY A 100 -11.31 13.24 -10.17
N GLU A 101 -12.20 12.79 -9.29
CA GLU A 101 -11.90 12.56 -7.88
C GLU A 101 -12.80 11.44 -7.37
N ILE A 102 -12.20 10.54 -6.60
CA ILE A 102 -12.94 9.56 -5.81
C ILE A 102 -12.58 9.70 -4.34
N ARG A 103 -13.57 9.49 -3.48
CA ARG A 103 -13.42 9.50 -2.04
C ARG A 103 -13.82 8.14 -1.50
N ARG A 104 -13.11 7.68 -0.48
CA ARG A 104 -13.42 6.43 0.19
C ARG A 104 -13.22 6.57 1.68
N ASP A 105 -14.29 6.35 2.42
CA ASP A 105 -14.23 6.18 3.87
C ASP A 105 -13.69 4.79 4.19
N MET A 106 -12.77 4.75 5.12
CA MET A 106 -12.07 3.54 5.55
C MET A 106 -12.06 3.43 7.06
N GLN A 107 -11.90 2.22 7.57
CA GLN A 107 -11.85 1.95 9.00
C GLN A 107 -10.57 1.22 9.39
N PHE A 108 -9.88 1.75 10.39
CA PHE A 108 -8.81 1.06 11.10
C PHE A 108 -9.32 0.53 12.44
N ILE A 109 -9.02 -0.74 12.70
CA ILE A 109 -9.28 -1.40 13.97
C ILE A 109 -7.94 -1.65 14.65
N VAL A 110 -7.64 -0.85 15.68
CA VAL A 110 -6.39 -0.93 16.42
C VAL A 110 -6.56 -1.93 17.58
N LEU A 111 -5.76 -2.98 17.53
CA LEU A 111 -5.75 -4.08 18.49
C LEU A 111 -4.47 -4.07 19.35
N PRO A 112 -4.41 -4.85 20.45
CA PRO A 112 -3.18 -5.03 21.22
C PRO A 112 -2.01 -5.45 20.33
N SER A 113 -0.82 -4.92 20.63
CA SER A 113 0.38 -5.21 19.85
C SER A 113 0.76 -6.69 19.93
N VAL A 114 1.08 -7.25 18.78
CA VAL A 114 1.75 -8.54 18.60
C VAL A 114 2.90 -8.32 17.61
N PRO A 115 3.90 -9.19 17.55
CA PRO A 115 4.89 -9.15 16.48
C PRO A 115 4.21 -9.13 15.10
N THR A 116 4.71 -8.29 14.21
CA THR A 116 4.22 -8.15 12.84
C THR A 116 5.30 -8.56 11.85
N PRO A 117 4.94 -9.17 10.71
CA PRO A 117 5.92 -9.53 9.71
C PRO A 117 6.62 -8.27 9.17
N GLN A 118 7.91 -8.40 8.90
CA GLN A 118 8.73 -7.32 8.38
C GLN A 118 9.36 -7.73 7.06
N LEU A 119 9.33 -6.84 6.08
CA LEU A 119 10.10 -7.00 4.86
C LEU A 119 11.56 -6.63 5.16
N LEU A 120 12.46 -7.55 4.90
CA LEU A 120 13.88 -7.26 5.01
C LEU A 120 14.31 -6.38 3.84
N PRO A 121 15.20 -5.40 4.06
CA PRO A 121 15.70 -4.56 2.98
C PRO A 121 16.26 -5.41 1.84
N PRO A 122 15.84 -5.16 0.60
CA PRO A 122 16.40 -5.87 -0.54
C PRO A 122 17.86 -5.44 -0.76
N ASN A 123 18.78 -6.39 -0.73
CA ASN A 123 20.22 -6.11 -0.89
C ASN A 123 20.59 -5.65 -2.33
N ASN A 124 19.66 -5.74 -3.26
CA ASN A 124 19.84 -5.50 -4.68
C ASN A 124 19.08 -4.26 -5.21
N ILE A 125 18.43 -3.49 -4.37
CA ILE A 125 17.84 -2.20 -4.71
C ILE A 125 18.66 -1.11 -4.05
N SER A 126 19.43 -0.37 -4.85
CA SER A 126 20.24 0.78 -4.41
C SER A 126 19.66 2.12 -4.84
N SER A 127 18.64 2.11 -5.71
CA SER A 127 17.98 3.31 -6.24
C SER A 127 16.66 3.55 -5.54
N SER A 128 16.23 4.81 -5.50
CA SER A 128 14.91 5.20 -5.02
C SER A 128 14.30 6.27 -5.91
N TYR A 129 12.97 6.30 -5.94
CA TYR A 129 12.19 7.36 -6.57
C TYR A 129 11.26 7.94 -5.50
N ASN A 130 11.45 9.24 -5.21
CA ASN A 130 10.74 9.94 -4.14
C ASN A 130 10.79 9.21 -2.77
N GLY A 131 11.95 8.60 -2.44
CA GLY A 131 12.14 7.88 -1.18
C GLY A 131 11.62 6.45 -1.15
N VAL A 132 10.92 6.00 -2.19
CA VAL A 132 10.43 4.61 -2.34
C VAL A 132 11.47 3.80 -3.12
N PRO A 133 11.81 2.57 -2.70
CA PRO A 133 12.76 1.73 -3.44
C PRO A 133 12.37 1.57 -4.90
N LEU A 134 13.35 1.69 -5.81
CA LEU A 134 13.17 1.60 -7.26
C LEU A 134 14.00 0.46 -7.83
N ALA A 135 13.34 -0.51 -8.48
CA ALA A 135 13.99 -1.56 -9.25
C ALA A 135 13.83 -1.30 -10.75
N LEU A 136 14.87 -1.60 -11.54
CA LEU A 136 14.86 -1.36 -12.99
C LEU A 136 14.72 -2.69 -13.73
N ALA A 137 13.67 -2.80 -14.56
CA ALA A 137 13.46 -3.88 -15.50
C ALA A 137 13.75 -3.38 -16.93
N VAL A 138 14.37 -4.21 -17.75
CA VAL A 138 14.69 -3.88 -19.15
C VAL A 138 13.78 -4.66 -20.08
N ALA A 139 13.12 -3.98 -21.01
CA ALA A 139 12.22 -4.62 -21.97
C ALA A 139 12.95 -5.69 -22.80
N GLY A 140 12.31 -6.85 -22.97
CA GLY A 140 12.87 -8.01 -23.66
C GLY A 140 13.80 -8.89 -22.83
N TYR A 141 14.09 -8.53 -21.58
CA TYR A 141 14.96 -9.32 -20.70
C TYR A 141 14.21 -9.80 -19.45
N PRO A 142 14.46 -11.04 -18.99
CA PRO A 142 13.88 -11.52 -17.74
C PRO A 142 14.32 -10.67 -16.55
N PHE A 143 13.37 -10.19 -15.78
CA PHE A 143 13.57 -9.48 -14.53
C PHE A 143 13.19 -10.38 -13.37
N THR A 144 14.01 -10.42 -12.31
CA THR A 144 13.69 -11.11 -11.05
C THR A 144 14.19 -10.28 -9.88
N LEU A 145 13.28 -9.93 -8.99
CA LEU A 145 13.58 -9.29 -7.71
C LEU A 145 13.21 -10.24 -6.58
N ASN A 146 14.20 -10.60 -5.77
CA ASN A 146 13.99 -11.41 -4.57
C ASN A 146 13.97 -10.52 -3.33
N LEU A 147 12.88 -10.59 -2.59
CA LEU A 147 12.70 -9.95 -1.30
C LEU A 147 12.61 -11.04 -0.23
N PHE A 148 12.79 -10.66 1.03
CA PHE A 148 12.65 -11.57 2.14
C PHE A 148 11.75 -10.93 3.19
N ALA A 149 10.84 -11.73 3.76
CA ALA A 149 10.03 -11.33 4.89
C ALA A 149 10.40 -12.21 6.11
N MET A 150 10.28 -11.64 7.29
CA MET A 150 10.58 -12.32 8.55
C MET A 150 9.53 -11.97 9.60
N ASP A 151 9.10 -12.96 10.35
CA ASP A 151 8.32 -12.79 11.57
C ASP A 151 8.80 -13.79 12.63
N SER A 152 9.38 -13.30 13.70
CA SER A 152 9.92 -14.14 14.77
C SER A 152 8.85 -14.82 15.64
N SER A 153 7.59 -14.44 15.49
CA SER A 153 6.47 -14.97 16.27
C SER A 153 5.73 -16.11 15.60
N VAL A 154 5.87 -16.26 14.29
CA VAL A 154 5.16 -17.27 13.49
C VAL A 154 6.09 -17.91 12.47
N THR A 155 5.85 -19.18 12.19
CA THR A 155 6.57 -19.93 11.16
C THR A 155 5.96 -19.82 9.77
N THR A 156 4.78 -19.19 9.67
CA THR A 156 4.08 -19.03 8.39
C THR A 156 3.68 -17.58 8.20
N ILE A 157 4.37 -16.91 7.30
CA ILE A 157 3.99 -15.60 6.78
C ILE A 157 3.23 -15.85 5.48
N LEU A 158 2.08 -15.23 5.32
CA LEU A 158 1.39 -15.15 4.03
C LEU A 158 1.79 -13.84 3.36
N ALA A 159 2.00 -13.90 2.05
CA ALA A 159 2.34 -12.71 1.27
C ALA A 159 1.55 -12.66 -0.03
N GLU A 160 1.15 -11.45 -0.40
CA GLU A 160 0.51 -11.14 -1.67
C GLU A 160 1.22 -9.95 -2.30
N ALA A 161 1.15 -9.83 -3.61
CA ALA A 161 1.66 -8.67 -4.32
C ALA A 161 0.59 -8.08 -5.23
N PHE A 162 0.54 -6.77 -5.29
CA PHE A 162 -0.47 -6.01 -6.02
C PHE A 162 0.18 -4.87 -6.80
N GLY A 163 -0.51 -4.40 -7.81
CA GLY A 163 -0.09 -3.28 -8.63
C GLY A 163 -0.44 -3.49 -10.09
N GLU A 164 -0.31 -2.43 -10.87
CA GLU A 164 -0.60 -2.46 -12.32
C GLU A 164 0.20 -3.53 -13.08
N PRO A 165 1.51 -3.81 -12.78
CA PRO A 165 2.27 -4.82 -13.51
C PRO A 165 1.64 -6.21 -13.55
N PHE A 166 0.79 -6.57 -12.57
CA PHE A 166 0.08 -7.85 -12.54
C PHE A 166 -1.16 -7.90 -13.44
N LEU A 167 -1.58 -6.75 -13.98
CA LEU A 167 -2.78 -6.59 -14.81
C LEU A 167 -2.46 -6.33 -16.30
N LEU A 168 -1.17 -6.23 -16.65
CA LEU A 168 -0.72 -5.98 -18.01
C LEU A 168 -0.87 -7.22 -18.93
N ASN A 169 -0.75 -7.04 -20.23
CA ASN A 169 -0.78 -8.13 -21.19
C ASN A 169 0.34 -9.16 -20.98
N ASN A 170 1.53 -8.68 -20.57
CA ASN A 170 2.62 -9.52 -20.08
C ASN A 170 2.73 -9.35 -18.58
N PRO A 171 1.91 -10.05 -17.78
CA PRO A 171 1.80 -9.76 -16.37
C PRO A 171 3.07 -10.17 -15.59
N MET A 172 3.41 -9.36 -14.60
CA MET A 172 4.35 -9.75 -13.56
C MET A 172 3.77 -10.93 -12.78
N THR A 173 4.64 -11.82 -12.31
CA THR A 173 4.27 -12.93 -11.44
C THR A 173 4.90 -12.79 -10.08
N PHE A 174 4.21 -13.28 -9.06
CA PHE A 174 4.66 -13.28 -7.67
C PHE A 174 4.68 -14.71 -7.15
N LEU A 175 5.80 -15.11 -6.55
CA LEU A 175 5.95 -16.41 -5.90
C LEU A 175 6.47 -16.25 -4.49
N GLN A 176 5.87 -16.96 -3.57
CA GLN A 176 6.35 -17.15 -2.21
C GLN A 176 7.01 -18.52 -2.08
N GLY A 177 8.18 -18.58 -1.47
CA GLY A 177 8.95 -19.80 -1.26
C GLY A 177 9.53 -19.87 0.14
N ASN A 178 9.90 -21.08 0.56
CA ASN A 178 10.56 -21.34 1.83
C ASN A 178 12.04 -20.95 1.78
N THR A 179 12.62 -20.75 2.95
CA THR A 179 14.07 -20.66 3.19
C THR A 179 14.49 -21.71 4.22
N ASP A 180 15.78 -21.84 4.48
CA ASP A 180 16.29 -22.72 5.53
C ASP A 180 15.95 -22.22 6.95
N ASP A 181 15.59 -20.94 7.07
CA ASP A 181 15.12 -20.31 8.31
C ASP A 181 13.60 -20.40 8.39
N PRO A 182 13.01 -21.10 9.38
CA PRO A 182 11.57 -21.28 9.50
C PRO A 182 10.78 -19.98 9.76
N PHE A 183 11.44 -18.92 10.22
CA PHE A 183 10.84 -17.60 10.47
C PHE A 183 10.97 -16.65 9.28
N LYS A 184 11.55 -17.12 8.17
CA LYS A 184 11.86 -16.33 7.00
C LYS A 184 11.25 -16.92 5.75
N THR A 185 10.66 -16.10 4.92
CA THR A 185 10.13 -16.50 3.61
C THR A 185 10.77 -15.68 2.49
N LYS A 186 10.96 -16.32 1.34
CA LYS A 186 11.44 -15.68 0.12
C LYS A 186 10.25 -15.27 -0.73
N LEU A 187 10.29 -14.04 -1.24
CA LEU A 187 9.29 -13.47 -2.13
C LEU A 187 9.98 -13.11 -3.46
N SER A 188 9.47 -13.62 -4.55
CA SER A 188 10.06 -13.40 -5.87
C SER A 188 9.06 -12.70 -6.78
N LEU A 189 9.41 -11.49 -7.23
CA LEU A 189 8.73 -10.77 -8.30
C LEU A 189 9.46 -11.07 -9.61
N MET A 190 8.75 -11.62 -10.59
CA MET A 190 9.33 -12.02 -11.87
C MET A 190 8.53 -11.42 -13.01
N TRP A 191 9.23 -10.85 -13.99
CA TRP A 191 8.61 -10.17 -15.12
C TRP A 191 9.45 -10.28 -16.38
N LEU A 192 8.79 -10.36 -17.52
CA LEU A 192 9.41 -10.22 -18.84
C LEU A 192 8.68 -9.09 -19.57
N PRO A 193 9.03 -7.82 -19.30
CA PRO A 193 8.35 -6.70 -19.94
C PRO A 193 8.66 -6.63 -21.43
N SER A 194 7.66 -6.27 -22.23
CA SER A 194 7.85 -5.92 -23.63
C SER A 194 8.09 -4.42 -23.81
N ILE A 195 8.36 -4.00 -25.03
CA ILE A 195 8.55 -2.58 -25.36
C ILE A 195 7.27 -1.75 -25.08
N ASN A 196 6.10 -2.37 -25.11
CA ASN A 196 4.83 -1.69 -24.88
C ASN A 196 4.58 -1.35 -23.41
N GLU A 197 5.32 -1.97 -22.49
CA GLU A 197 5.26 -1.69 -21.05
C GLU A 197 6.32 -0.67 -20.60
N VAL A 198 7.15 -0.16 -21.54
CA VAL A 198 8.12 0.90 -21.23
C VAL A 198 7.41 2.24 -21.09
N ARG A 199 7.62 2.89 -19.93
CA ARG A 199 7.05 4.22 -19.66
C ARG A 199 7.97 5.05 -18.77
N GLU A 200 7.74 6.34 -18.74
CA GLU A 200 8.52 7.31 -17.96
C GLU A 200 8.16 7.24 -16.46
N ASN A 201 6.88 7.15 -16.15
CA ASN A 201 6.41 7.01 -14.76
C ASN A 201 6.59 5.57 -14.28
N PRO A 202 7.24 5.33 -13.13
CA PRO A 202 7.45 3.97 -12.64
C PRO A 202 6.14 3.29 -12.24
N TYR A 203 6.12 1.96 -12.32
CA TYR A 203 5.02 1.13 -11.85
C TYR A 203 5.09 0.97 -10.33
N LEU A 204 3.96 1.21 -9.65
CA LEU A 204 3.86 0.91 -8.23
C LEU A 204 3.53 -0.56 -8.01
N VAL A 205 4.32 -1.22 -7.16
CA VAL A 205 4.08 -2.56 -6.65
C VAL A 205 3.98 -2.48 -5.14
N VAL A 206 2.97 -3.13 -4.56
CA VAL A 206 2.79 -3.24 -3.12
C VAL A 206 2.87 -4.71 -2.74
N VAL A 207 3.77 -5.03 -1.83
CA VAL A 207 3.88 -6.35 -1.20
C VAL A 207 3.20 -6.29 0.16
N ARG A 208 2.14 -7.07 0.35
CA ARG A 208 1.40 -7.22 1.61
C ARG A 208 1.87 -8.45 2.33
N LEU A 209 2.29 -8.29 3.57
CA LEU A 209 2.65 -9.37 4.48
C LEU A 209 1.54 -9.55 5.52
N MET A 210 1.21 -10.79 5.84
CA MET A 210 0.15 -11.13 6.79
C MET A 210 0.61 -12.24 7.73
N ASN A 211 0.24 -12.12 9.01
CA ASN A 211 0.45 -13.18 10.03
C ASN A 211 -0.87 -13.60 10.71
N GLY A 212 -1.93 -13.71 9.94
CA GLY A 212 -3.28 -14.01 10.41
C GLY A 212 -4.13 -12.75 10.58
N THR A 213 -4.07 -12.08 11.73
CA THR A 213 -4.93 -10.91 12.00
C THR A 213 -4.40 -9.63 11.38
N PHE A 214 -3.08 -9.43 11.42
CA PHE A 214 -2.45 -8.20 10.96
C PHE A 214 -1.86 -8.32 9.57
N SER A 215 -1.90 -7.21 8.85
CA SER A 215 -1.20 -7.05 7.59
C SER A 215 -0.34 -5.80 7.60
N MET A 216 0.74 -5.82 6.84
CA MET A 216 1.62 -4.67 6.62
C MET A 216 2.00 -4.60 5.15
N ASP A 217 1.93 -3.42 4.57
CA ASP A 217 2.22 -3.17 3.17
C ASP A 217 3.58 -2.50 2.99
N TYR A 218 4.26 -2.88 1.92
CA TYR A 218 5.53 -2.31 1.51
C TYR A 218 5.43 -1.91 0.05
N SER A 219 5.64 -0.63 -0.24
CA SER A 219 5.61 -0.08 -1.59
C SER A 219 7.00 -0.08 -2.21
N LEU A 220 7.07 -0.40 -3.49
CA LEU A 220 8.28 -0.30 -4.33
C LEU A 220 7.89 0.10 -5.76
N TYR A 221 8.83 0.72 -6.47
CA TYR A 221 8.74 1.01 -7.89
C TYR A 221 9.66 0.12 -8.71
#